data_68edab04f74c0658b72ebbf928bbd616
#
_entry.id   68edab04f74c0658b72ebbf928bbd616
#
_cell.length_a   1.000
_cell.length_b   1.000
_cell.length_c   1.000
_cell.angle_alpha   90.00
_cell.angle_beta   90.00
_cell.angle_gamma   90.00
#
_symmetry.space_group_name_H-M   'P 1'
#
loop_
_entity.id
_entity.type
_entity.pdbx_description
1 polymer ?
#
loop_
_entity_poly.entity_id
_entity_poly.type
_entity_poly.pdbx_seq_one_letter_code
_entity_poly.pdbx_strand_id
1 'polypeptide(L)'
;NSLVIPEAANREISADAFLYNLFASDWAGFKNFKYFFTSNSFFMLLRNTILYNIAFIIISATVAVGGALMLSNMRNKRGSKVYQTMMFLPYFMSWVVVSYFVYALLTPEKGYLNGIITALGGNPVMWYQEKKYWPFILVILNTWKGMGYGMVMYLASITGIDPSLYEAAVMDGATKKQQMRHITLPGIKGSIITVLILSIGSFLWKGF
;
A
#
# COMPACT_ATOMS: atom_id res chain seq x y z
N ASN A 1 1.21 -23.04 34.10
CA ASN A 1 1.09 -22.06 35.17
C ASN A 1 0.40 -20.83 34.61
N SER A 2 -0.92 -20.80 34.81
CA SER A 2 -1.79 -19.69 34.51
C SER A 2 -1.29 -18.43 35.23
N LEU A 3 -1.08 -17.35 34.49
CA LEU A 3 -0.98 -16.03 35.05
C LEU A 3 -2.34 -15.69 35.70
N VAL A 4 -2.49 -16.04 36.94
CA VAL A 4 -3.56 -15.50 37.80
C VAL A 4 -3.16 -14.07 38.07
N ILE A 5 -3.77 -13.13 37.37
CA ILE A 5 -3.74 -11.72 37.74
C ILE A 5 -4.59 -11.62 38.99
N PRO A 6 -4.02 -11.31 40.16
CA PRO A 6 -4.81 -11.17 41.36
C PRO A 6 -5.76 -9.99 41.18
N GLU A 7 -6.97 -10.13 41.69
CA GLU A 7 -8.08 -9.17 41.69
C GLU A 7 -7.78 -7.84 42.46
N ALA A 8 -6.50 -7.53 42.64
CA ALA A 8 -5.98 -6.33 43.29
C ALA A 8 -5.57 -5.21 42.32
N ALA A 9 -6.09 -5.20 41.10
CA ALA A 9 -5.71 -4.23 40.08
C ALA A 9 -6.25 -2.80 40.29
N ASN A 10 -6.87 -2.50 41.41
CA ASN A 10 -7.30 -1.14 41.77
C ASN A 10 -6.48 -0.50 42.90
N ARG A 11 -5.30 -1.03 43.21
CA ARG A 11 -4.34 -0.28 44.01
C ARG A 11 -3.53 0.60 43.08
N GLU A 12 -3.61 1.92 43.28
CA GLU A 12 -2.61 2.85 42.77
C GLU A 12 -1.24 2.22 43.03
N ILE A 13 -0.57 1.77 41.97
CA ILE A 13 0.80 1.24 42.05
C ILE A 13 1.62 2.45 42.47
N SER A 14 1.99 2.51 43.75
CA SER A 14 2.84 3.59 44.25
C SER A 14 4.12 3.59 43.38
N ALA A 15 4.66 4.77 43.09
CA ALA A 15 5.89 4.89 42.29
C ALA A 15 7.01 4.01 42.85
N ASP A 16 7.03 3.83 44.18
CA ASP A 16 8.00 2.97 44.86
C ASP A 16 7.81 1.48 44.55
N ALA A 17 6.56 0.99 44.48
CA ALA A 17 6.27 -0.40 44.08
C ALA A 17 6.60 -0.65 42.61
N PHE A 18 6.37 0.33 41.75
CA PHE A 18 6.78 0.26 40.32
C PHE A 18 8.30 0.19 40.19
N LEU A 19 9.03 1.07 40.86
CA LEU A 19 10.50 1.08 40.86
C LEU A 19 11.07 -0.23 41.43
N TYR A 20 10.54 -0.69 42.58
CA TYR A 20 10.96 -1.96 43.17
C TYR A 20 10.78 -3.12 42.22
N ASN A 21 9.63 -3.25 41.57
CA ASN A 21 9.38 -4.30 40.60
C ASN A 21 10.27 -4.19 39.34
N LEU A 22 10.65 -2.99 38.94
CA LEU A 22 11.53 -2.72 37.81
C LEU A 22 12.97 -3.16 38.07
N PHE A 23 13.47 -2.99 39.31
CA PHE A 23 14.81 -3.40 39.73
C PHE A 23 14.87 -4.84 40.27
N ALA A 24 13.78 -5.37 40.83
CA ALA A 24 13.69 -6.72 41.34
C ALA A 24 13.27 -7.77 40.28
N SER A 25 12.80 -7.33 39.11
CA SER A 25 12.43 -8.24 38.03
C SER A 25 13.69 -8.82 37.36
N ASP A 26 13.75 -10.15 37.24
CA ASP A 26 14.79 -10.81 36.47
C ASP A 26 14.83 -10.28 35.04
N TRP A 27 16.00 -9.79 34.63
CA TRP A 27 16.16 -9.26 33.28
C TRP A 27 15.96 -10.40 32.26
N ALA A 28 14.87 -10.34 31.51
CA ALA A 28 14.51 -11.39 30.54
C ALA A 28 15.51 -11.48 29.38
N GLY A 29 16.37 -10.45 29.20
CA GLY A 29 17.36 -10.41 28.14
C GLY A 29 16.77 -10.78 26.77
N PHE A 30 17.42 -11.68 26.07
CA PHE A 30 16.98 -12.17 24.76
C PHE A 30 15.99 -13.35 24.80
N LYS A 31 15.48 -13.77 25.97
CA LYS A 31 14.55 -14.92 26.08
C LYS A 31 13.27 -14.71 25.27
N ASN A 32 12.72 -13.49 25.29
CA ASN A 32 11.50 -13.15 24.53
C ASN A 32 11.77 -13.18 23.01
N PHE A 33 12.95 -12.78 22.58
CA PHE A 33 13.35 -12.87 21.19
C PHE A 33 13.52 -14.31 20.72
N LYS A 34 14.10 -15.18 21.57
CA LYS A 34 14.23 -16.61 21.26
C LYS A 34 12.86 -17.25 21.03
N TYR A 35 11.86 -16.96 21.87
CA TYR A 35 10.50 -17.45 21.69
C TYR A 35 9.89 -16.93 20.37
N PHE A 36 10.11 -15.67 20.04
CA PHE A 36 9.61 -15.08 18.80
C PHE A 36 10.21 -15.80 17.57
N PHE A 37 11.53 -15.97 17.53
CA PHE A 37 12.21 -16.61 16.38
C PHE A 37 11.97 -18.12 16.26
N THR A 38 11.63 -18.80 17.34
CA THR A 38 11.32 -20.26 17.32
C THR A 38 9.85 -20.55 17.04
N SER A 39 8.98 -19.55 17.03
CA SER A 39 7.55 -19.76 16.78
C SER A 39 7.26 -19.96 15.28
N ASN A 40 6.35 -20.89 14.96
CA ASN A 40 5.86 -21.08 13.59
C ASN A 40 5.20 -19.81 13.02
N SER A 41 4.69 -18.95 13.91
CA SER A 41 4.08 -17.66 13.54
C SER A 41 5.11 -16.69 12.95
N PHE A 42 6.37 -16.72 13.41
CA PHE A 42 7.43 -15.87 12.89
C PHE A 42 7.65 -16.07 11.38
N PHE A 43 7.85 -17.33 10.97
CA PHE A 43 8.10 -17.64 9.55
C PHE A 43 6.89 -17.30 8.67
N MET A 44 5.67 -17.52 9.18
CA MET A 44 4.45 -17.14 8.46
C MET A 44 4.35 -15.62 8.29
N LEU A 45 4.56 -14.86 9.36
CA LEU A 45 4.55 -13.40 9.33
C LEU A 45 5.62 -12.85 8.40
N LEU A 46 6.86 -13.33 8.52
CA LEU A 46 7.98 -12.89 7.69
C LEU A 46 7.71 -13.16 6.20
N ARG A 47 7.27 -14.36 5.86
CA ARG A 47 6.88 -14.70 4.48
C ARG A 47 5.80 -13.78 3.95
N ASN A 48 4.72 -13.60 4.71
CA ASN A 48 3.59 -12.78 4.29
C ASN A 48 4.02 -11.31 4.12
N THR A 49 4.79 -10.77 5.07
CA THR A 49 5.32 -9.41 5.00
C THR A 49 6.16 -9.20 3.73
N ILE A 50 7.07 -10.12 3.43
CA ILE A 50 7.90 -10.05 2.23
C ILE A 50 7.05 -10.12 0.96
N LEU A 51 6.16 -11.12 0.86
CA LEU A 51 5.34 -11.32 -0.34
C LEU A 51 4.40 -10.14 -0.61
N TYR A 52 3.70 -9.64 0.43
CA TYR A 52 2.80 -8.50 0.28
C TYR A 52 3.56 -7.23 -0.12
N ASN A 53 4.70 -6.94 0.50
CA ASN A 53 5.45 -5.73 0.17
C ASN A 53 6.03 -5.79 -1.24
N ILE A 54 6.53 -6.95 -1.69
CA ILE A 54 6.97 -7.13 -3.09
C ILE A 54 5.79 -6.87 -4.03
N ALA A 55 4.62 -7.47 -3.76
CA ALA A 55 3.42 -7.25 -4.58
C ALA A 55 3.00 -5.77 -4.58
N PHE A 56 2.96 -5.12 -3.42
CA PHE A 56 2.62 -3.70 -3.30
C PHE A 56 3.57 -2.82 -4.09
N ILE A 57 4.89 -3.02 -3.98
CA ILE A 57 5.90 -2.22 -4.68
C ILE A 57 5.74 -2.38 -6.20
N ILE A 58 5.70 -3.61 -6.69
CA ILE A 58 5.64 -3.89 -8.13
C ILE A 58 4.33 -3.38 -8.73
N ILE A 59 3.19 -3.72 -8.13
CA ILE A 59 1.88 -3.38 -8.68
C ILE A 59 1.63 -1.88 -8.59
N SER A 60 1.92 -1.25 -7.43
CA SER A 60 1.74 0.19 -7.26
C SER A 60 2.65 0.99 -8.20
N ALA A 61 3.91 0.60 -8.36
CA ALA A 61 4.82 1.26 -9.30
C ALA A 61 4.33 1.13 -10.75
N THR A 62 3.91 -0.08 -11.15
CA THR A 62 3.40 -0.32 -12.51
C THR A 62 2.15 0.51 -12.81
N VAL A 63 1.19 0.53 -11.86
CA VAL A 63 -0.06 1.31 -12.01
C VAL A 63 0.23 2.81 -12.00
N ALA A 64 1.13 3.29 -11.13
CA ALA A 64 1.47 4.71 -11.04
C ALA A 64 2.22 5.20 -12.29
N VAL A 65 3.20 4.45 -12.80
CA VAL A 65 3.89 4.76 -14.05
C VAL A 65 2.93 4.72 -15.24
N GLY A 66 2.12 3.66 -15.34
CA GLY A 66 1.11 3.54 -16.40
C GLY A 66 0.13 4.71 -16.41
N GLY A 67 -0.39 5.10 -15.25
CA GLY A 67 -1.28 6.23 -15.10
C GLY A 67 -0.60 7.57 -15.42
N ALA A 68 0.64 7.79 -15.00
CA ALA A 68 1.41 8.98 -15.36
C ALA A 68 1.61 9.10 -16.87
N LEU A 69 1.95 8.00 -17.56
CA LEU A 69 2.08 7.93 -19.01
C LEU A 69 0.74 8.20 -19.71
N MET A 70 -0.36 7.67 -19.20
CA MET A 70 -1.69 7.95 -19.76
C MET A 70 -2.06 9.42 -19.60
N LEU A 71 -1.87 10.01 -18.42
CA LEU A 71 -2.16 11.41 -18.15
C LEU A 71 -1.27 12.37 -18.96
N SER A 72 0.02 12.06 -19.12
CA SER A 72 0.95 12.89 -19.91
C SER A 72 0.56 12.97 -21.38
N ASN A 73 0.01 11.89 -21.93
CA ASN A 73 -0.42 11.78 -23.32
C ASN A 73 -1.84 12.33 -23.58
N MET A 74 -2.58 12.72 -22.54
CA MET A 74 -3.92 13.27 -22.70
C MET A 74 -3.90 14.60 -23.45
N ARG A 75 -4.70 14.69 -24.51
CA ARG A 75 -4.86 15.93 -25.32
C ARG A 75 -5.53 17.05 -24.52
N ASN A 76 -6.53 16.69 -23.72
CA ASN A 76 -7.24 17.62 -22.85
C ASN A 76 -6.51 17.83 -21.53
N LYS A 77 -5.75 18.91 -21.40
CA LYS A 77 -4.97 19.23 -20.19
C LYS A 77 -5.86 19.53 -18.97
N ARG A 78 -7.08 20.08 -19.16
CA ARG A 78 -8.02 20.27 -18.05
C ARG A 78 -8.55 18.94 -17.53
N GLY A 79 -8.93 18.04 -18.43
CA GLY A 79 -9.33 16.67 -18.06
C GLY A 79 -8.21 15.93 -17.33
N SER A 80 -6.97 16.02 -17.82
CA SER A 80 -5.81 15.41 -17.15
C SER A 80 -5.67 15.88 -15.70
N LYS A 81 -5.83 17.19 -15.42
CA LYS A 81 -5.78 17.73 -14.05
C LYS A 81 -6.92 17.20 -13.18
N VAL A 82 -8.13 17.09 -13.70
CA VAL A 82 -9.28 16.55 -12.97
C VAL A 82 -9.02 15.07 -12.58
N TYR A 83 -8.60 14.24 -13.54
CA TYR A 83 -8.27 12.83 -13.25
C TYR A 83 -7.12 12.71 -12.25
N GLN A 84 -6.07 13.53 -12.37
CA GLN A 84 -4.97 13.58 -11.43
C GLN A 84 -5.46 13.86 -10.01
N THR A 85 -6.35 14.89 -9.83
CA THR A 85 -6.92 15.24 -8.53
C THR A 85 -7.78 14.10 -7.97
N MET A 86 -8.64 13.50 -8.78
CA MET A 86 -9.48 12.38 -8.37
C MET A 86 -8.67 11.17 -7.92
N MET A 87 -7.60 10.83 -8.65
CA MET A 87 -6.74 9.70 -8.31
C MET A 87 -5.85 9.98 -7.10
N PHE A 88 -5.60 11.26 -6.79
CA PHE A 88 -4.82 11.66 -5.62
C PHE A 88 -5.66 11.72 -4.34
N LEU A 89 -6.97 11.86 -4.44
CA LEU A 89 -7.88 12.00 -3.29
C LEU A 89 -7.77 10.84 -2.28
N PRO A 90 -7.73 9.55 -2.68
CA PRO A 90 -7.63 8.43 -1.73
C PRO A 90 -6.39 8.45 -0.85
N TYR A 91 -5.32 9.08 -1.31
CA TYR A 91 -4.07 9.19 -0.54
C TYR A 91 -4.26 9.91 0.80
N PHE A 92 -5.15 10.92 0.86
CA PHE A 92 -5.44 11.69 2.07
C PHE A 92 -6.36 10.99 3.06
N MET A 93 -7.05 9.93 2.64
CA MET A 93 -7.96 9.19 3.53
C MET A 93 -7.15 8.42 4.58
N SER A 94 -7.59 8.45 5.84
CA SER A 94 -7.01 7.57 6.86
C SER A 94 -7.36 6.09 6.57
N TRP A 95 -6.52 5.16 7.04
CA TRP A 95 -6.84 3.72 6.92
C TRP A 95 -8.12 3.33 7.66
N VAL A 96 -8.48 4.06 8.72
CA VAL A 96 -9.74 3.86 9.44
C VAL A 96 -10.95 4.15 8.52
N VAL A 97 -10.92 5.28 7.80
CA VAL A 97 -11.97 5.61 6.83
C VAL A 97 -12.04 4.59 5.70
N VAL A 98 -10.86 4.17 5.18
CA VAL A 98 -10.81 3.12 4.16
C VAL A 98 -11.40 1.81 4.68
N SER A 99 -11.15 1.43 5.94
CA SER A 99 -11.72 0.19 6.51
C SER A 99 -13.24 0.22 6.60
N TYR A 100 -13.84 1.35 6.97
CA TYR A 100 -15.30 1.52 6.94
C TYR A 100 -15.87 1.43 5.52
N PHE A 101 -15.17 2.00 4.55
CA PHE A 101 -15.57 1.90 3.14
C PHE A 101 -15.53 0.46 2.65
N VAL A 102 -14.45 -0.27 2.97
CA VAL A 102 -14.32 -1.70 2.65
C VAL A 102 -15.39 -2.52 3.36
N TYR A 103 -15.70 -2.22 4.61
CA TYR A 103 -16.78 -2.87 5.35
C TYR A 103 -18.13 -2.68 4.66
N ALA A 104 -18.46 -1.46 4.25
CA ALA A 104 -19.69 -1.18 3.53
C ALA A 104 -19.79 -1.93 2.18
N LEU A 105 -18.66 -2.14 1.50
CA LEU A 105 -18.62 -2.89 0.25
C LEU A 105 -18.73 -4.40 0.44
N LEU A 106 -18.07 -4.96 1.48
CA LEU A 106 -17.84 -6.40 1.65
C LEU A 106 -18.72 -7.05 2.71
N THR A 107 -19.59 -6.30 3.42
CA THR A 107 -20.50 -6.89 4.42
C THR A 107 -21.38 -7.98 3.78
N PRO A 108 -21.51 -9.18 4.38
CA PRO A 108 -22.19 -10.31 3.77
C PRO A 108 -23.65 -10.06 3.43
N GLU A 109 -24.41 -9.46 4.35
CA GLU A 109 -25.85 -9.29 4.23
C GLU A 109 -26.28 -8.06 3.42
N LYS A 110 -25.56 -6.94 3.57
CA LYS A 110 -25.94 -5.63 3.00
C LYS A 110 -24.81 -4.98 2.18
N GLY A 111 -23.72 -5.70 1.92
CA GLY A 111 -22.58 -5.17 1.17
C GLY A 111 -22.91 -4.96 -0.30
N TYR A 112 -22.47 -3.85 -0.86
CA TYR A 112 -22.75 -3.51 -2.26
C TYR A 112 -22.27 -4.58 -3.23
N LEU A 113 -21.12 -5.24 -2.98
CA LEU A 113 -20.62 -6.30 -3.88
C LEU A 113 -21.50 -7.54 -3.85
N ASN A 114 -21.97 -7.97 -2.67
CA ASN A 114 -22.89 -9.09 -2.57
C ASN A 114 -24.26 -8.74 -3.17
N GLY A 115 -24.70 -7.49 -3.05
CA GLY A 115 -25.92 -7.01 -3.73
C GLY A 115 -25.82 -7.14 -5.25
N ILE A 116 -24.69 -6.80 -5.84
CA ILE A 116 -24.44 -6.98 -7.29
C ILE A 116 -24.39 -8.48 -7.66
N ILE A 117 -23.67 -9.29 -6.88
CA ILE A 117 -23.54 -10.73 -7.12
C ILE A 117 -24.91 -11.41 -7.10
N THR A 118 -25.75 -11.11 -6.10
CA THR A 118 -27.11 -11.68 -5.99
C THR A 118 -28.04 -11.17 -7.08
N ALA A 119 -27.94 -9.91 -7.47
CA ALA A 119 -28.71 -9.37 -8.60
C ALA A 119 -28.36 -10.03 -9.93
N LEU A 120 -27.14 -10.54 -10.08
CA LEU A 120 -26.66 -11.31 -11.23
C LEU A 120 -26.94 -12.82 -11.10
N GLY A 121 -27.68 -13.26 -10.06
CA GLY A 121 -28.05 -14.67 -9.84
C GLY A 121 -26.98 -15.51 -9.13
N GLY A 122 -25.92 -14.87 -8.59
CA GLY A 122 -24.87 -15.54 -7.82
C GLY A 122 -25.21 -15.67 -6.33
N ASN A 123 -24.45 -16.51 -5.62
CA ASN A 123 -24.57 -16.64 -4.17
C ASN A 123 -23.71 -15.58 -3.45
N PRO A 124 -24.19 -15.02 -2.31
CA PRO A 124 -23.41 -14.08 -1.52
C PRO A 124 -22.12 -14.71 -1.00
N VAL A 125 -21.03 -13.95 -1.03
CA VAL A 125 -19.69 -14.37 -0.62
C VAL A 125 -19.41 -13.87 0.78
N MET A 126 -18.88 -14.75 1.63
CA MET A 126 -18.42 -14.40 3.00
C MET A 126 -16.98 -13.86 2.97
N TRP A 127 -16.82 -12.66 2.41
CA TRP A 127 -15.50 -12.03 2.15
C TRP A 127 -14.56 -12.04 3.35
N TYR A 128 -15.08 -11.79 4.57
CA TYR A 128 -14.28 -11.73 5.79
C TYR A 128 -13.84 -13.10 6.30
N GLN A 129 -14.56 -14.17 5.98
CA GLN A 129 -14.26 -15.54 6.41
C GLN A 129 -13.34 -16.26 5.42
N GLU A 130 -13.35 -15.86 4.17
CA GLU A 130 -12.60 -16.48 3.08
C GLU A 130 -11.21 -15.88 2.93
N LYS A 131 -10.22 -16.49 3.57
CA LYS A 131 -8.80 -16.03 3.56
C LYS A 131 -8.22 -15.85 2.15
N LYS A 132 -8.72 -16.58 1.16
CA LYS A 132 -8.21 -16.56 -0.23
C LYS A 132 -8.37 -15.21 -0.94
N TYR A 133 -9.35 -14.38 -0.54
CA TYR A 133 -9.60 -13.09 -1.18
C TYR A 133 -8.76 -11.95 -0.60
N TRP A 134 -8.31 -12.07 0.66
CA TRP A 134 -7.60 -11.01 1.35
C TRP A 134 -6.31 -10.54 0.68
N PRO A 135 -5.46 -11.44 0.13
CA PRO A 135 -4.28 -11.00 -0.60
C PRO A 135 -4.60 -10.02 -1.74
N PHE A 136 -5.63 -10.32 -2.52
CA PHE A 136 -6.05 -9.46 -3.63
C PHE A 136 -6.68 -8.16 -3.15
N ILE A 137 -7.56 -8.22 -2.15
CA ILE A 137 -8.21 -7.04 -1.55
C ILE A 137 -7.16 -6.07 -1.01
N LEU A 138 -6.19 -6.57 -0.24
CA LEU A 138 -5.12 -5.74 0.33
C LEU A 138 -4.26 -5.08 -0.76
N VAL A 139 -3.90 -5.83 -1.81
CA VAL A 139 -3.11 -5.30 -2.93
C VAL A 139 -3.88 -4.22 -3.68
N ILE A 140 -5.15 -4.44 -3.97
CA ILE A 140 -6.00 -3.47 -4.64
C ILE A 140 -6.15 -2.20 -3.81
N LEU A 141 -6.46 -2.32 -2.52
CA LEU A 141 -6.64 -1.17 -1.62
C LEU A 141 -5.36 -0.37 -1.43
N ASN A 142 -4.23 -1.05 -1.22
CA ASN A 142 -2.93 -0.38 -1.08
C ASN A 142 -2.57 0.38 -2.37
N THR A 143 -2.76 -0.28 -3.53
CA THR A 143 -2.49 0.33 -4.84
C THR A 143 -3.42 1.52 -5.09
N TRP A 144 -4.74 1.35 -4.88
CA TRP A 144 -5.73 2.42 -5.05
C TRP A 144 -5.42 3.64 -4.17
N LYS A 145 -5.06 3.40 -2.91
CA LYS A 145 -4.73 4.47 -1.97
C LYS A 145 -3.43 5.19 -2.34
N GLY A 146 -2.42 4.46 -2.81
CA GLY A 146 -1.07 5.00 -3.06
C GLY A 146 -0.83 5.48 -4.50
N MET A 147 -1.60 5.00 -5.48
CA MET A 147 -1.31 5.23 -6.90
C MET A 147 -1.27 6.71 -7.30
N GLY A 148 -2.15 7.53 -6.71
CA GLY A 148 -2.23 8.95 -7.05
C GLY A 148 -0.95 9.70 -6.69
N TYR A 149 -0.37 9.46 -5.52
CA TYR A 149 0.91 10.05 -5.12
C TYR A 149 2.05 9.64 -6.06
N GLY A 150 2.20 8.34 -6.32
CA GLY A 150 3.21 7.85 -7.25
C GLY A 150 3.04 8.40 -8.67
N MET A 151 1.80 8.47 -9.15
CA MET A 151 1.47 9.03 -10.47
C MET A 151 1.89 10.49 -10.62
N VAL A 152 1.65 11.33 -9.60
CA VAL A 152 2.05 12.74 -9.59
C VAL A 152 3.56 12.87 -9.63
N MET A 153 4.29 12.06 -8.86
CA MET A 153 5.75 12.03 -8.86
C MET A 153 6.33 11.70 -10.24
N TYR A 154 5.80 10.66 -10.89
CA TYR A 154 6.25 10.29 -12.24
C TYR A 154 5.81 11.30 -13.30
N LEU A 155 4.63 11.89 -13.17
CA LEU A 155 4.17 12.93 -14.09
C LEU A 155 5.07 14.17 -14.01
N ALA A 156 5.49 14.57 -12.80
CA ALA A 156 6.47 15.65 -12.62
C ALA A 156 7.79 15.33 -13.31
N SER A 157 8.26 14.08 -13.18
CA SER A 157 9.49 13.64 -13.87
C SER A 157 9.36 13.66 -15.40
N ILE A 158 8.18 13.27 -15.94
CA ILE A 158 7.90 13.30 -17.38
C ILE A 158 7.92 14.76 -17.89
N THR A 159 7.36 15.70 -17.13
CA THR A 159 7.34 17.12 -17.52
C THR A 159 8.72 17.78 -17.48
N GLY A 160 9.68 17.18 -16.79
CA GLY A 160 11.08 17.62 -16.75
C GLY A 160 11.94 17.13 -17.91
N ILE A 161 11.42 16.26 -18.79
CA ILE A 161 12.14 15.81 -19.99
C ILE A 161 12.17 16.94 -21.01
N ASP A 162 13.35 17.18 -21.65
CA ASP A 162 13.53 18.21 -22.64
C ASP A 162 12.55 18.02 -23.82
N PRO A 163 11.69 19.03 -24.10
CA PRO A 163 10.77 18.99 -25.22
C PRO A 163 11.43 18.79 -26.60
N SER A 164 12.66 19.23 -26.78
CA SER A 164 13.42 19.11 -28.04
C SER A 164 13.58 17.65 -28.49
N LEU A 165 13.67 16.71 -27.52
CA LEU A 165 13.73 15.26 -27.81
C LEU A 165 12.45 14.76 -28.48
N TYR A 166 11.30 15.27 -28.08
CA TYR A 166 10.01 14.90 -28.67
C TYR A 166 9.82 15.56 -30.02
N GLU A 167 10.28 16.81 -30.21
CA GLU A 167 10.24 17.51 -31.48
C GLU A 167 11.10 16.82 -32.54
N ALA A 168 12.34 16.45 -32.19
CA ALA A 168 13.22 15.67 -33.05
C ALA A 168 12.57 14.31 -33.44
N ALA A 169 12.00 13.60 -32.46
CA ALA A 169 11.34 12.32 -32.74
C ALA A 169 10.11 12.47 -33.65
N VAL A 170 9.38 13.59 -33.59
CA VAL A 170 8.28 13.87 -34.51
C VAL A 170 8.80 14.10 -35.92
N MET A 171 9.90 14.84 -36.08
CA MET A 171 10.55 15.05 -37.39
C MET A 171 11.03 13.74 -38.01
N ASP A 172 11.49 12.79 -37.17
CA ASP A 172 11.89 11.43 -37.57
C ASP A 172 10.69 10.51 -37.83
N GLY A 173 9.44 10.99 -37.71
CA GLY A 173 8.23 10.20 -37.96
C GLY A 173 7.86 9.24 -36.83
N ALA A 174 8.42 9.39 -35.63
CA ALA A 174 8.15 8.52 -34.48
C ALA A 174 6.70 8.66 -33.98
N THR A 175 6.03 7.52 -33.83
CA THR A 175 4.70 7.45 -33.24
C THR A 175 4.73 7.76 -31.73
N LYS A 176 3.59 8.14 -31.15
CA LYS A 176 3.46 8.36 -29.70
C LYS A 176 3.92 7.17 -28.86
N LYS A 177 3.68 5.95 -29.31
CA LYS A 177 4.13 4.72 -28.64
C LYS A 177 5.65 4.58 -28.67
N GLN A 178 6.29 4.94 -29.78
CA GLN A 178 7.75 4.96 -29.91
C GLN A 178 8.37 6.03 -29.02
N GLN A 179 7.83 7.26 -29.03
CA GLN A 179 8.25 8.33 -28.11
C GLN A 179 8.15 7.91 -26.66
N MET A 180 7.04 7.27 -26.26
CA MET A 180 6.84 6.77 -24.89
C MET A 180 7.89 5.71 -24.50
N ARG A 181 8.21 4.77 -25.41
CA ARG A 181 9.15 3.67 -25.15
C ARG A 181 10.61 4.11 -25.16
N HIS A 182 10.98 5.03 -26.05
CA HIS A 182 12.39 5.37 -26.30
C HIS A 182 12.83 6.71 -25.70
N ILE A 183 11.89 7.61 -25.35
CA ILE A 183 12.18 8.91 -24.74
C ILE A 183 11.62 8.95 -23.32
N THR A 184 10.29 8.77 -23.15
CA THR A 184 9.63 9.01 -21.87
C THR A 184 10.05 7.99 -20.81
N LEU A 185 9.93 6.69 -21.08
CA LEU A 185 10.30 5.63 -20.12
C LEU A 185 11.77 5.66 -19.73
N PRO A 186 12.73 5.76 -20.66
CA PRO A 186 14.14 5.92 -20.29
C PRO A 186 14.40 7.21 -19.53
N GLY A 187 13.75 8.33 -19.92
CA GLY A 187 13.91 9.63 -19.27
C GLY A 187 13.50 9.65 -17.80
N ILE A 188 12.46 8.89 -17.42
CA ILE A 188 12.00 8.79 -16.03
C ILE A 188 12.61 7.60 -15.26
N LYS A 189 13.50 6.81 -15.87
CA LYS A 189 14.09 5.62 -15.24
C LYS A 189 14.75 5.93 -13.89
N GLY A 190 15.47 7.06 -13.80
CA GLY A 190 16.07 7.51 -12.55
C GLY A 190 15.04 7.72 -11.45
N SER A 191 13.92 8.38 -11.77
CA SER A 191 12.83 8.61 -10.82
C SER A 191 12.14 7.31 -10.40
N ILE A 192 11.96 6.37 -11.33
CA ILE A 192 11.41 5.04 -11.00
C ILE A 192 12.32 4.34 -9.99
N ILE A 193 13.62 4.30 -10.23
CA ILE A 193 14.60 3.67 -9.32
C ILE A 193 14.58 4.36 -7.95
N THR A 194 14.57 5.69 -7.91
CA THR A 194 14.53 6.46 -6.65
C THR A 194 13.27 6.12 -5.83
N VAL A 195 12.09 6.13 -6.46
CA VAL A 195 10.84 5.79 -5.77
C VAL A 195 10.83 4.33 -5.31
N LEU A 196 11.39 3.39 -6.08
CA LEU A 196 11.52 1.99 -5.68
C LEU A 196 12.43 1.85 -4.44
N ILE A 197 13.59 2.52 -4.41
CA ILE A 197 14.50 2.52 -3.26
C ILE A 197 13.78 3.06 -2.01
N LEU A 198 13.07 4.19 -2.13
CA LEU A 198 12.29 4.77 -1.03
C LEU A 198 11.18 3.82 -0.57
N SER A 199 10.55 3.11 -1.49
CA SER A 199 9.51 2.12 -1.17
C SER A 199 10.09 0.93 -0.40
N ILE A 200 11.29 0.45 -0.77
CA ILE A 200 12.00 -0.59 -0.05
C ILE A 200 12.41 -0.09 1.35
N GLY A 201 12.89 1.15 1.47
CA GLY A 201 13.20 1.74 2.78
C GLY A 201 11.98 1.83 3.71
N SER A 202 10.79 2.11 3.16
CA SER A 202 9.54 2.14 3.92
C SER A 202 8.99 0.75 4.30
N PHE A 203 9.54 -0.32 3.75
CA PHE A 203 9.15 -1.71 4.01
C PHE A 203 9.20 -2.07 5.50
N LEU A 204 10.27 -1.67 6.19
CA LEU A 204 10.44 -1.94 7.62
C LEU A 204 9.57 -1.03 8.51
N TRP A 205 9.19 0.14 8.01
CA TRP A 205 8.40 1.12 8.75
C TRP A 205 6.89 0.86 8.67
N LYS A 206 6.42 0.31 7.56
CA LYS A 206 5.00 -0.04 7.35
C LYS A 206 4.64 -1.39 7.99
N GLY A 207 5.25 -1.72 9.13
CA GLY A 207 4.95 -2.95 9.84
C GLY A 207 3.45 -3.19 9.95
N PHE A 208 3.05 -4.41 9.65
CA PHE A 208 1.68 -4.89 9.79
C PHE A 208 1.39 -5.29 11.23
#